data_59629995444b3c63ca89c4b4fea0411a
#
_entry.id   59629995444b3c63ca89c4b4fea0411a
#
_cell.length_a   1.000
_cell.length_b   1.000
_cell.length_c   1.000
_cell.angle_alpha   90.00
_cell.angle_beta   90.00
_cell.angle_gamma   90.00
#
_symmetry.space_group_name_H-M   'P 1'
#
loop_
_entity.id
_entity.type
_entity.pdbx_description
1 polymer ?
#
loop_
_entity_poly.entity_id
_entity_poly.type
_entity_poly.pdbx_seq_one_letter_code
_entity_poly.pdbx_strand_id
1 'polypeptide(L)' 'MKIGDVVILRKGRYNFAPQQGKPKWMFTDCLGVVTDDRGFVDGTAEYKVYTVDGKHSWEHIDDLRHAVEESK' A
#
# COMPACT_ATOMS: atom_id res chain seq x y z
N MET A 1 5.18 -0.09 12.62
CA MET A 1 4.30 0.88 11.92
C MET A 1 3.18 1.25 12.88
N LYS A 2 2.79 2.50 12.89
CA LYS A 2 1.79 2.97 13.85
C LYS A 2 0.97 4.09 13.23
N ILE A 3 -0.14 4.40 13.89
CA ILE A 3 -1.03 5.47 13.45
C ILE A 3 -0.25 6.77 13.39
N GLY A 4 -0.39 7.48 12.27
CA GLY A 4 0.33 8.71 12.01
C GLY A 4 1.56 8.56 11.14
N ASP A 5 2.00 7.33 10.92
CA ASP A 5 3.17 7.11 10.07
C ASP A 5 2.83 7.42 8.62
N VAL A 6 3.77 8.08 7.95
CA VAL A 6 3.65 8.33 6.51
C VAL A 6 4.26 7.12 5.81
N VAL A 7 3.48 6.54 4.92
CA VAL A 7 3.85 5.28 4.28
C VAL A 7 3.67 5.37 2.78
N ILE A 8 4.33 4.46 2.10
CA ILE A 8 4.15 4.27 0.66
C ILE A 8 3.42 2.96 0.48
N LEU A 9 2.27 3.03 -0.16
CA LEU A 9 1.45 1.86 -0.46
C LEU A 9 1.74 1.43 -1.89
N ARG A 10 2.13 0.19 -2.03
CA ARG A 10 2.38 -0.40 -3.34
C ARG A 10 1.10 -1.05 -3.82
N LYS A 11 0.58 -0.55 -4.92
CA LYS A 11 -0.63 -1.10 -5.52
C LYS A 11 -0.29 -1.80 -6.82
N GLY A 12 -0.78 -3.03 -6.95
CA GLY A 12 -0.66 -3.77 -8.17
C GLY A 12 -1.91 -3.56 -9.01
N ARG A 13 -1.71 -3.39 -10.30
CA ARG A 13 -2.80 -3.26 -11.24
C ARG A 13 -2.55 -4.22 -12.38
N TYR A 14 -3.56 -4.99 -12.70
CA TYR A 14 -3.50 -5.90 -13.84
C TYR A 14 -3.96 -5.13 -15.07
N ASN A 15 -3.08 -5.03 -16.03
CA ASN A 15 -3.35 -4.28 -17.24
C ASN A 15 -3.32 -5.23 -18.42
N PHE A 16 -4.47 -5.42 -19.03
CA PHE A 16 -4.58 -6.26 -20.20
C PHE A 16 -4.52 -5.36 -21.43
N ALA A 17 -3.47 -5.56 -22.23
CA ALA A 17 -3.28 -4.79 -23.47
C ALA A 17 -3.50 -5.71 -24.66
N PRO A 18 -4.70 -5.71 -25.24
CA PRO A 18 -4.99 -6.64 -26.32
C PRO A 18 -4.07 -6.50 -27.52
N GLN A 19 -3.61 -5.28 -27.78
CA GLN A 19 -2.70 -5.06 -28.90
C GLN A 19 -1.39 -5.80 -28.74
N GLN A 20 -1.00 -6.03 -27.54
CA GLN A 20 0.26 -6.73 -27.26
C GLN A 20 0.06 -8.19 -26.97
N GLY A 21 -1.19 -8.59 -26.80
CA GLY A 21 -1.53 -9.97 -26.58
C GLY A 21 -1.10 -10.56 -25.26
N LYS A 22 -0.63 -9.75 -24.33
CA LYS A 22 -0.15 -10.23 -23.04
C LYS A 22 -0.64 -9.35 -21.91
N PRO A 23 -1.20 -9.96 -20.87
CA PRO A 23 -1.51 -9.22 -19.66
C PRO A 23 -0.23 -8.83 -18.95
N LYS A 24 -0.28 -7.74 -18.22
CA LYS A 24 0.89 -7.24 -17.54
C LYS A 24 0.49 -6.66 -16.21
N TRP A 25 1.21 -7.04 -15.16
CA TRP A 25 1.05 -6.43 -13.86
C TRP A 25 1.88 -5.15 -13.81
N MET A 26 1.24 -4.10 -13.39
CA MET A 26 1.90 -2.83 -13.16
C MET A 26 1.74 -2.46 -11.72
N PHE A 27 2.80 -1.92 -11.13
CA PHE A 27 2.78 -1.50 -9.74
C PHE A 27 2.99 -0.01 -9.68
N THR A 28 2.21 0.64 -8.84
CA THR A 28 2.35 2.07 -8.58
C THR A 28 2.45 2.27 -7.09
N ASP A 29 3.21 3.27 -6.70
CA ASP A 29 3.36 3.63 -5.30
C ASP A 29 2.52 4.86 -5.01
N CYS A 30 1.77 4.79 -3.92
CA CYS A 30 0.95 5.91 -3.46
C CYS A 30 1.39 6.30 -2.08
N LEU A 31 1.50 7.60 -1.86
CA LEU A 31 1.81 8.12 -0.55
C LEU A 31 0.54 8.17 0.29
N GLY A 32 0.66 7.82 1.55
CA GLY A 32 -0.47 7.84 2.45
C GLY A 32 -0.05 7.94 3.90
N VAL A 33 -1.03 7.95 4.78
CA VAL A 33 -0.78 8.00 6.20
C VAL A 33 -1.62 6.92 6.87
N VAL A 34 -1.04 6.26 7.87
CA VAL A 34 -1.73 5.23 8.64
C VAL A 34 -2.73 5.91 9.57
N THR A 35 -4.00 5.54 9.45
CA THR A 35 -5.06 6.15 10.24
C THR A 35 -5.67 5.17 11.24
N ASP A 36 -5.45 3.88 11.07
CA ASP A 36 -5.97 2.89 12.02
C ASP A 36 -5.11 1.64 11.94
N ASP A 37 -5.24 0.80 12.97
CA ASP A 37 -4.42 -0.37 13.15
C ASP A 37 -5.34 -1.50 13.61
N ARG A 38 -5.46 -2.53 12.81
CA ARG A 38 -6.30 -3.67 13.14
C ARG A 38 -5.55 -4.72 13.95
N GLY A 39 -4.22 -4.60 14.01
CA GLY A 39 -3.41 -5.59 14.66
C GLY A 39 -3.22 -6.81 13.79
N PHE A 40 -2.95 -7.95 14.40
CA PHE A 40 -2.75 -9.17 13.65
C PHE A 40 -4.09 -9.83 13.36
N VAL A 41 -4.33 -10.09 12.08
CA VAL A 41 -5.48 -10.85 11.63
C VAL A 41 -4.93 -12.00 10.80
N ASP A 42 -5.17 -13.23 11.25
CA ASP A 42 -4.67 -14.42 10.58
C ASP A 42 -3.16 -14.38 10.36
N GLY A 43 -2.44 -13.89 11.38
CA GLY A 43 -0.98 -13.85 11.32
C GLY A 43 -0.40 -12.71 10.50
N THR A 44 -1.24 -11.80 10.02
CA THR A 44 -0.81 -10.68 9.21
C THR A 44 -1.27 -9.38 9.84
N ALA A 45 -0.37 -8.40 9.88
CA ALA A 45 -0.74 -7.07 10.37
C ALA A 45 -1.40 -6.28 9.26
N GLU A 46 -2.49 -5.59 9.60
CA GLU A 46 -3.23 -4.77 8.65
C GLU A 46 -3.38 -3.37 9.20
N TYR A 47 -3.24 -2.40 8.33
CA TYR A 47 -3.34 -0.99 8.69
C TYR A 47 -4.28 -0.29 7.72
N LYS A 48 -5.04 0.64 8.26
CA LYS A 48 -5.88 1.48 7.41
C LYS A 48 -5.05 2.67 6.96
N VAL A 49 -5.05 2.91 5.66
CA VAL A 49 -4.23 3.95 5.07
C VAL A 49 -5.11 4.92 4.31
N TYR A 50 -4.88 6.19 4.56
CA TYR A 50 -5.53 7.26 3.81
C TYR A 50 -4.52 7.78 2.81
N THR A 51 -4.79 7.59 1.53
CA THR A 51 -3.85 7.95 0.48
C THR A 51 -4.12 9.36 -0.05
N VAL A 52 -3.13 9.89 -0.74
CA VAL A 52 -3.19 11.28 -1.23
C VAL A 52 -4.30 11.50 -2.25
N ASP A 53 -4.81 10.43 -2.85
CA ASP A 53 -5.94 10.54 -3.75
C ASP A 53 -7.28 10.54 -3.03
N GLY A 54 -7.27 10.59 -1.70
CA GLY A 54 -8.48 10.73 -0.91
C GLY A 54 -9.20 9.44 -0.58
N LYS A 55 -8.51 8.31 -0.66
CA LYS A 55 -9.12 7.01 -0.42
C LYS A 55 -8.60 6.37 0.85
N HIS A 56 -9.48 5.67 1.54
CA HIS A 56 -9.12 4.86 2.71
C HIS A 56 -9.21 3.41 2.33
N SER A 57 -8.27 2.61 2.80
CA SER A 57 -8.34 1.17 2.59
C SER A 57 -7.53 0.45 3.66
N TRP A 58 -7.91 -0.81 3.94
CA TRP A 58 -7.13 -1.68 4.81
C TRP A 58 -6.10 -2.40 3.95
N GLU A 59 -4.85 -2.30 4.36
CA GLU A 59 -3.75 -2.85 3.58
C GLU A 59 -2.88 -3.73 4.45
N HIS A 60 -2.34 -4.78 3.86
CA HIS A 60 -1.38 -5.65 4.55
C HIS A 60 -0.06 -4.93 4.71
N ILE A 61 0.62 -5.24 5.80
CA ILE A 61 1.92 -4.62 6.07
C ILE A 61 2.92 -4.90 4.95
N ASP A 62 2.76 -6.03 4.27
CA ASP A 62 3.69 -6.39 3.19
C ASP A 62 3.60 -5.44 2.01
N ASP A 63 2.49 -4.73 1.86
CA ASP A 63 2.29 -3.77 0.79
C ASP A 63 2.64 -2.36 1.21
N LEU A 64 3.12 -2.18 2.42
CA LEU A 64 3.42 -0.87 2.99
C LEU A 64 4.88 -0.78 3.35
N ARG A 65 5.43 0.41 3.22
CA ARG A 65 6.75 0.70 3.75
C ARG A 65 6.77 2.15 4.21
N HIS A 66 7.67 2.46 5.11
CA HIS A 66 7.78 3.83 5.58
C HIS A 66 8.27 4.71 4.44
N ALA A 67 7.64 5.88 4.31
CA ALA A 67 8.02 6.82 3.27
C ALA A 67 9.39 7.41 3.55
N VAL A 68 9.75 7.54 4.82
CA VAL A 68 11.05 8.05 5.21
C VAL A 68 11.83 6.90 5.79
N GLU A 69 12.88 6.50 5.10
CA GLU A 69 13.76 5.47 5.60
C GLU A 69 14.79 6.09 6.50
N GLU A 70 15.02 5.41 7.60
CA GLU A 70 16.03 5.88 8.50
C GLU A 70 17.39 5.61 7.93
N SER A 71 18.13 6.65 7.77
CA SER A 71 19.49 6.53 7.34
C SER A 71 20.39 6.05 8.45
N LYS A 72 21.26 5.16 8.13
CA LYS A 72 22.15 4.64 9.15
C LYS A 72 23.53 5.21 8.99
#